data_eaddcaeab10b599828142ed471879c8c
#
_entry.id   eaddcaeab10b599828142ed471879c8c
#
_cell.length_a   1.000
_cell.length_b   1.000
_cell.length_c   1.000
_cell.angle_alpha   90.00
_cell.angle_beta   90.00
_cell.angle_gamma   90.00
#
_symmetry.space_group_name_H-M   'P 1'
#
loop_
_entity.id
_entity.type
_entity.pdbx_description
1 polymer ?
#
loop_
_entity_poly.entity_id
_entity_poly.type
_entity_poly.pdbx_seq_one_letter_code
_entity_poly.pdbx_strand_id
1 'polypeptide(L)'
;MSEPLILGIESTCDETGVALVRGGKLLADRTATSMDEHARYGGIIPEIASRAHLESFLPTLQAACEEAGVKLSEVDAIACAAGPGLVGSLTVGISAAKALALALDKPLYGVNHVIGHLAVDALVEGQFHPPFIGLICSGGHSNLVLVRDLASDITELGGTLDDAAGEAFDKVGRLLGTPYPGGPHVDRLAQAGDKKAIRFPRGLEAGKDKERHRYDFSFSGLKTAVARYIEGLEAAGETVNRENICAGFSEAVNDSLTKKAVQAAKDFDCHEIVVGGGFSANSRLRELLAQRADSAGITVRIPPIRFCTDNGAQIAALGEVLVKAGMLPSPSNFGPDSQMALTQIYMTPSPEDAEKPSAKTNIPQDKQVDVDSLYRKVKENMAKSFDQMRPGLEKAADRIKPLVEQGREYAEETVEKARPYVEQAVEKSRPYVEQAAEKSREYAEETMEKARPYVEQAVEKSRPYVEQAAEKSREYAEQAVEKGIEYAKQAQQRLQERVQAQKTDPNEPSVTVEPPDDVEPRL
;
A
#
# COMPACT_ATOMS: atom_id res chain seq x y z
N MET A 1 33.97 13.76 8.42
CA MET A 1 33.25 12.52 8.80
C MET A 1 32.53 12.05 7.55
N SER A 2 32.48 10.73 7.29
CA SER A 2 31.68 10.18 6.17
C SER A 2 30.20 10.43 6.44
N GLU A 3 29.42 10.68 5.37
CA GLU A 3 27.96 10.79 5.48
C GLU A 3 27.37 9.47 6.01
N PRO A 4 26.42 9.52 6.96
CA PRO A 4 25.85 8.33 7.56
C PRO A 4 25.04 7.51 6.55
N LEU A 5 25.14 6.18 6.65
CA LEU A 5 24.31 5.23 5.89
C LEU A 5 23.08 4.87 6.73
N ILE A 6 21.92 5.21 6.24
CA ILE A 6 20.63 4.99 6.90
C ILE A 6 19.86 3.86 6.22
N LEU A 7 19.43 2.88 7.02
CA LEU A 7 18.48 1.84 6.62
C LEU A 7 17.07 2.28 7.01
N GLY A 8 16.18 2.45 6.04
CA GLY A 8 14.76 2.77 6.24
C GLY A 8 13.89 1.53 6.08
N ILE A 9 12.91 1.37 6.97
CA ILE A 9 11.95 0.25 6.99
C ILE A 9 10.54 0.80 7.06
N GLU A 10 9.75 0.52 6.02
CA GLU A 10 8.34 0.88 5.92
C GLU A 10 7.47 -0.38 6.02
N SER A 11 6.42 -0.33 6.83
CA SER A 11 5.46 -1.42 7.00
C SER A 11 4.11 -0.97 7.58
N THR A 12 3.61 0.19 7.20
CA THR A 12 2.41 0.78 7.84
C THR A 12 1.11 0.19 7.34
N CYS A 13 1.05 -0.28 6.10
CA CYS A 13 -0.21 -0.69 5.47
C CYS A 13 -0.05 -2.01 4.70
N ASP A 14 0.13 -1.97 3.39
CA ASP A 14 0.20 -3.14 2.50
C ASP A 14 1.54 -3.24 1.76
N GLU A 15 2.39 -2.21 1.82
CA GLU A 15 3.75 -2.20 1.29
C GLU A 15 4.79 -2.53 2.36
N THR A 16 5.69 -3.45 2.03
CA THR A 16 6.92 -3.71 2.78
C THR A 16 8.07 -3.03 2.06
N GLY A 17 8.49 -1.87 2.56
CA GLY A 17 9.56 -1.07 1.94
C GLY A 17 10.87 -1.15 2.73
N VAL A 18 11.98 -1.31 2.02
CA VAL A 18 13.34 -1.21 2.59
C VAL A 18 14.21 -0.39 1.66
N ALA A 19 14.86 0.64 2.22
CA ALA A 19 15.76 1.48 1.45
C ALA A 19 17.05 1.82 2.20
N LEU A 20 18.05 2.19 1.44
CA LEU A 20 19.36 2.63 1.92
C LEU A 20 19.69 4.01 1.35
N VAL A 21 19.95 4.97 2.25
CA VAL A 21 20.24 6.36 1.92
C VAL A 21 21.58 6.76 2.53
N ARG A 22 22.41 7.50 1.78
CA ARG A 22 23.65 8.08 2.27
C ARG A 22 23.88 9.47 1.69
N GLY A 23 23.99 10.48 2.53
CA GLY A 23 24.30 11.85 2.12
C GLY A 23 23.25 12.49 1.20
N GLY A 24 21.97 12.21 1.43
CA GLY A 24 20.87 12.65 0.56
C GLY A 24 20.78 11.90 -0.77
N LYS A 25 21.49 10.78 -0.92
CA LYS A 25 21.45 9.93 -2.12
C LYS A 25 20.81 8.60 -1.80
N LEU A 26 19.81 8.26 -2.58
CA LEU A 26 19.20 6.93 -2.56
C LEU A 26 20.15 5.92 -3.20
N LEU A 27 20.56 4.90 -2.45
CA LEU A 27 21.41 3.81 -2.94
C LEU A 27 20.56 2.62 -3.41
N ALA A 28 19.47 2.32 -2.69
CA ALA A 28 18.50 1.29 -3.05
C ALA A 28 17.14 1.62 -2.43
N ASP A 29 16.06 1.21 -3.11
CA ASP A 29 14.69 1.23 -2.60
C ASP A 29 13.93 0.04 -3.16
N ARG A 30 13.58 -0.89 -2.28
CA ARG A 30 12.86 -2.12 -2.62
C ARG A 30 11.56 -2.17 -1.87
N THR A 31 10.48 -2.41 -2.60
CA THR A 31 9.13 -2.51 -2.05
C THR A 31 8.46 -3.77 -2.56
N ALA A 32 7.90 -4.55 -1.64
CA ALA A 32 6.97 -5.63 -1.92
C ALA A 32 5.58 -5.20 -1.50
N THR A 33 4.56 -5.50 -2.28
CA THR A 33 3.17 -5.14 -1.97
C THR A 33 2.29 -6.37 -1.87
N SER A 34 1.30 -6.33 -0.98
CA SER A 34 0.22 -7.32 -0.85
C SER A 34 -1.11 -6.84 -1.46
N MET A 35 -1.08 -5.77 -2.27
CA MET A 35 -2.28 -5.14 -2.85
C MET A 35 -3.16 -6.12 -3.63
N ASP A 36 -2.58 -7.04 -4.39
CA ASP A 36 -3.34 -8.03 -5.18
C ASP A 36 -4.18 -8.96 -4.31
N GLU A 37 -3.71 -9.28 -3.10
CA GLU A 37 -4.46 -10.07 -2.13
C GLU A 37 -5.63 -9.27 -1.56
N HIS A 38 -5.41 -7.99 -1.26
CA HIS A 38 -6.41 -7.07 -0.73
C HIS A 38 -7.48 -6.69 -1.76
N ALA A 39 -7.13 -6.59 -3.04
CA ALA A 39 -8.06 -6.25 -4.12
C ALA A 39 -9.25 -7.21 -4.18
N ARG A 40 -9.07 -8.49 -3.85
CA ARG A 40 -10.13 -9.51 -3.79
C ARG A 40 -11.22 -9.20 -2.76
N TYR A 41 -10.89 -8.44 -1.72
CA TYR A 41 -11.79 -8.04 -0.64
C TYR A 41 -12.32 -6.61 -0.81
N GLY A 42 -11.81 -5.88 -1.80
CA GLY A 42 -12.18 -4.49 -2.07
C GLY A 42 -11.68 -3.49 -1.01
N GLY A 43 -10.61 -3.84 -0.30
CA GLY A 43 -9.97 -3.01 0.73
C GLY A 43 -8.93 -3.78 1.53
N ILE A 44 -8.15 -3.08 2.34
CA ILE A 44 -7.06 -3.66 3.13
C ILE A 44 -7.60 -4.52 4.27
N ILE A 45 -7.06 -5.75 4.42
CA ILE A 45 -7.34 -6.68 5.52
C ILE A 45 -6.12 -6.72 6.43
N PRO A 46 -6.20 -6.21 7.68
CA PRO A 46 -5.03 -6.05 8.55
C PRO A 46 -4.24 -7.34 8.82
N GLU A 47 -4.92 -8.49 8.98
CA GLU A 47 -4.27 -9.77 9.21
C GLU A 47 -3.48 -10.25 8.00
N ILE A 48 -3.98 -10.03 6.79
CA ILE A 48 -3.30 -10.37 5.54
C ILE A 48 -2.05 -9.49 5.42
N ALA A 49 -2.19 -8.18 5.60
CA ALA A 49 -1.08 -7.23 5.55
C ALA A 49 0.04 -7.63 6.54
N SER A 50 -0.31 -7.92 7.80
CA SER A 50 0.68 -8.30 8.82
C SER A 50 1.43 -9.57 8.46
N ARG A 51 0.77 -10.58 7.86
CA ARG A 51 1.43 -11.82 7.40
C ARG A 51 2.32 -11.56 6.20
N ALA A 52 1.86 -10.77 5.24
CA ALA A 52 2.64 -10.41 4.05
C ALA A 52 3.95 -9.72 4.44
N HIS A 53 3.93 -8.81 5.43
CA HIS A 53 5.15 -8.18 5.94
C HIS A 53 6.15 -9.18 6.53
N LEU A 54 5.67 -10.20 7.26
CA LEU A 54 6.54 -11.25 7.81
C LEU A 54 7.27 -12.03 6.72
N GLU A 55 6.58 -12.33 5.64
CA GLU A 55 7.12 -13.12 4.52
C GLU A 55 8.02 -12.27 3.62
N SER A 56 7.65 -11.00 3.38
CA SER A 56 8.32 -10.13 2.43
C SER A 56 9.53 -9.39 3.00
N PHE A 57 9.60 -9.14 4.31
CA PHE A 57 10.61 -8.26 4.90
C PHE A 57 12.05 -8.68 4.58
N LEU A 58 12.40 -9.95 4.79
CA LEU A 58 13.78 -10.40 4.62
C LEU A 58 14.22 -10.46 3.16
N PRO A 59 13.41 -11.00 2.23
CA PRO A 59 13.74 -10.91 0.82
C PRO A 59 13.92 -9.47 0.34
N THR A 60 13.08 -8.53 0.82
CA THR A 60 13.16 -7.12 0.47
C THR A 60 14.42 -6.47 1.03
N LEU A 61 14.78 -6.76 2.29
CA LEU A 61 16.02 -6.30 2.92
C LEU A 61 17.26 -6.81 2.18
N GLN A 62 17.29 -8.10 1.85
CA GLN A 62 18.39 -8.69 1.10
C GLN A 62 18.54 -8.03 -0.27
N ALA A 63 17.45 -7.90 -1.02
CA ALA A 63 17.47 -7.26 -2.34
C ALA A 63 17.93 -5.79 -2.28
N ALA A 64 17.54 -5.04 -1.23
CA ALA A 64 18.00 -3.66 -1.04
C ALA A 64 19.51 -3.59 -0.76
N CYS A 65 20.03 -4.46 0.09
CA CYS A 65 21.48 -4.54 0.38
C CYS A 65 22.30 -4.94 -0.86
N GLU A 66 21.82 -5.91 -1.64
CA GLU A 66 22.45 -6.36 -2.89
C GLU A 66 22.49 -5.23 -3.93
N GLU A 67 21.37 -4.51 -4.13
CA GLU A 67 21.29 -3.38 -5.05
C GLU A 67 22.23 -2.24 -4.65
N ALA A 68 22.25 -1.90 -3.36
CA ALA A 68 23.13 -0.86 -2.84
C ALA A 68 24.62 -1.27 -2.82
N GLY A 69 24.92 -2.55 -2.95
CA GLY A 69 26.29 -3.11 -2.82
C GLY A 69 26.88 -2.91 -1.42
N VAL A 70 26.05 -2.88 -0.36
CA VAL A 70 26.47 -2.65 1.03
C VAL A 70 26.12 -3.85 1.93
N LYS A 71 26.92 -4.02 2.98
CA LYS A 71 26.64 -4.99 4.03
C LYS A 71 25.85 -4.32 5.16
N LEU A 72 24.99 -5.08 5.84
CA LEU A 72 24.24 -4.57 7.01
C LEU A 72 25.14 -4.01 8.11
N SER A 73 26.37 -4.54 8.26
CA SER A 73 27.35 -4.04 9.22
C SER A 73 27.85 -2.62 8.93
N GLU A 74 27.67 -2.13 7.70
CA GLU A 74 28.08 -0.78 7.27
C GLU A 74 27.01 0.28 7.56
N VAL A 75 25.79 -0.15 7.95
CA VAL A 75 24.68 0.75 8.33
C VAL A 75 25.08 1.51 9.60
N ASP A 76 24.87 2.83 9.61
CA ASP A 76 25.19 3.69 10.74
C ASP A 76 23.99 3.94 11.65
N ALA A 77 22.77 3.95 11.09
CA ALA A 77 21.53 4.08 11.85
C ALA A 77 20.36 3.39 11.11
N ILE A 78 19.35 2.99 11.88
CA ILE A 78 18.13 2.37 11.38
C ILE A 78 16.96 3.30 11.67
N ALA A 79 16.11 3.54 10.68
CA ALA A 79 14.83 4.21 10.83
C ALA A 79 13.70 3.23 10.47
N CYS A 80 12.61 3.22 11.24
CA CYS A 80 11.42 2.45 10.90
C CYS A 80 10.16 3.27 11.13
N ALA A 81 9.13 3.02 10.34
CA ALA A 81 7.82 3.63 10.57
C ALA A 81 7.27 3.17 11.93
N ALA A 82 6.99 4.12 12.83
CA ALA A 82 6.41 3.86 14.14
C ALA A 82 4.90 4.15 14.18
N GLY A 83 4.41 4.89 13.22
CA GLY A 83 3.03 5.31 13.03
C GLY A 83 2.90 6.56 12.17
N PRO A 84 1.65 6.95 11.86
CA PRO A 84 0.43 6.17 12.03
C PRO A 84 0.35 5.00 11.05
N GLY A 85 -0.52 4.00 11.33
CA GLY A 85 -0.70 2.84 10.46
C GLY A 85 -1.39 1.67 11.15
N LEU A 86 -1.49 0.53 10.47
CA LEU A 86 -2.08 -0.69 11.00
C LEU A 86 -1.18 -1.28 12.10
N VAL A 87 -1.71 -1.45 13.30
CA VAL A 87 -0.94 -1.91 14.48
C VAL A 87 -0.18 -3.21 14.22
N GLY A 88 -0.81 -4.19 13.55
CA GLY A 88 -0.18 -5.47 13.22
C GLY A 88 0.99 -5.31 12.27
N SER A 89 0.82 -4.54 11.20
CA SER A 89 1.84 -4.23 10.19
C SER A 89 3.01 -3.46 10.81
N LEU A 90 2.73 -2.38 11.55
CA LEU A 90 3.73 -1.61 12.29
C LEU A 90 4.54 -2.49 13.26
N THR A 91 3.85 -3.41 13.98
CA THR A 91 4.52 -4.32 14.93
C THR A 91 5.56 -5.19 14.26
N VAL A 92 5.32 -5.65 13.04
CA VAL A 92 6.29 -6.46 12.27
C VAL A 92 7.54 -5.63 11.95
N GLY A 93 7.37 -4.45 11.33
CA GLY A 93 8.50 -3.59 10.95
C GLY A 93 9.30 -3.10 12.16
N ILE A 94 8.63 -2.64 13.22
CA ILE A 94 9.29 -2.21 14.46
C ILE A 94 10.06 -3.35 15.12
N SER A 95 9.49 -4.57 15.15
CA SER A 95 10.18 -5.72 15.73
C SER A 95 11.43 -6.11 14.94
N ALA A 96 11.34 -6.10 13.61
CA ALA A 96 12.46 -6.33 12.72
C ALA A 96 13.55 -5.25 12.89
N ALA A 97 13.15 -3.97 12.92
CA ALA A 97 14.07 -2.84 13.12
C ALA A 97 14.81 -2.93 14.48
N LYS A 98 14.08 -3.26 15.56
CA LYS A 98 14.69 -3.46 16.90
C LYS A 98 15.66 -4.63 16.94
N ALA A 99 15.30 -5.75 16.29
CA ALA A 99 16.18 -6.91 16.21
C ALA A 99 17.47 -6.58 15.46
N LEU A 100 17.38 -5.85 14.36
CA LEU A 100 18.53 -5.37 13.59
C LEU A 100 19.38 -4.37 14.39
N ALA A 101 18.75 -3.36 15.02
CA ALA A 101 19.44 -2.36 15.83
C ALA A 101 20.24 -3.01 16.97
N LEU A 102 19.64 -3.99 17.65
CA LEU A 102 20.29 -4.74 18.71
C LEU A 102 21.44 -5.62 18.18
N ALA A 103 21.21 -6.33 17.07
CA ALA A 103 22.21 -7.24 16.50
C ALA A 103 23.44 -6.52 15.92
N LEU A 104 23.23 -5.30 15.41
CA LEU A 104 24.25 -4.46 14.77
C LEU A 104 24.86 -3.42 15.72
N ASP A 105 24.32 -3.26 16.92
CA ASP A 105 24.66 -2.20 17.88
C ASP A 105 24.55 -0.80 17.24
N LYS A 106 23.38 -0.52 16.62
CA LYS A 106 23.12 0.72 15.89
C LYS A 106 21.94 1.49 16.48
N PRO A 107 21.98 2.84 16.42
CA PRO A 107 20.87 3.67 16.86
C PRO A 107 19.62 3.41 16.01
N LEU A 108 18.45 3.42 16.66
CA LEU A 108 17.14 3.22 16.04
C LEU A 108 16.27 4.46 16.21
N TYR A 109 15.61 4.86 15.12
CA TYR A 109 14.66 5.96 15.07
C TYR A 109 13.29 5.44 14.62
N GLY A 110 12.31 5.46 15.51
CA GLY A 110 10.90 5.19 15.17
C GLY A 110 10.26 6.47 14.64
N VAL A 111 10.10 6.58 13.33
CA VAL A 111 9.71 7.83 12.67
C VAL A 111 8.24 7.87 12.27
N ASN A 112 7.73 9.07 12.04
CA ASN A 112 6.37 9.29 11.54
C ASN A 112 6.31 9.01 10.04
N HIS A 113 5.49 8.03 9.68
CA HIS A 113 5.26 7.61 8.30
C HIS A 113 4.79 8.76 7.40
N VAL A 114 3.82 9.55 7.89
CA VAL A 114 3.19 10.61 7.09
C VAL A 114 4.17 11.77 6.83
N ILE A 115 5.00 12.10 7.79
CA ILE A 115 6.07 13.10 7.61
C ILE A 115 7.16 12.57 6.68
N GLY A 116 7.39 11.25 6.66
CA GLY A 116 8.27 10.59 5.70
C GLY A 116 7.92 10.91 4.25
N HIS A 117 6.63 11.00 3.91
CA HIS A 117 6.19 11.39 2.57
C HIS A 117 6.64 12.79 2.13
N LEU A 118 6.87 13.72 3.07
CA LEU A 118 7.49 15.00 2.73
C LEU A 118 9.01 14.87 2.63
N ALA A 119 9.62 14.09 3.54
CA ALA A 119 11.06 13.94 3.61
C ALA A 119 11.68 13.31 2.36
N VAL A 120 10.97 12.40 1.70
CA VAL A 120 11.48 11.68 0.51
C VAL A 120 11.85 12.62 -0.65
N ASP A 121 11.20 13.76 -0.75
CA ASP A 121 11.45 14.72 -1.82
C ASP A 121 12.87 15.33 -1.74
N ALA A 122 13.49 15.37 -0.55
CA ALA A 122 14.89 15.78 -0.40
C ALA A 122 15.87 14.86 -1.17
N LEU A 123 15.51 13.62 -1.43
CA LEU A 123 16.33 12.68 -2.22
C LEU A 123 16.26 12.96 -3.73
N VAL A 124 15.31 13.79 -4.17
CA VAL A 124 15.07 14.12 -5.58
C VAL A 124 15.53 15.54 -5.90
N GLU A 125 14.97 16.51 -5.17
CA GLU A 125 15.17 17.95 -5.43
C GLU A 125 16.21 18.59 -4.49
N GLY A 126 16.83 17.81 -3.61
CA GLY A 126 17.80 18.29 -2.63
C GLY A 126 17.18 18.97 -1.42
N GLN A 127 17.94 19.84 -0.75
CA GLN A 127 17.54 20.44 0.52
C GLN A 127 16.25 21.26 0.41
N PHE A 128 15.44 21.22 1.45
CA PHE A 128 14.27 22.08 1.63
C PHE A 128 14.70 23.51 2.03
N HIS A 129 13.81 24.47 1.77
CA HIS A 129 13.97 25.86 2.16
C HIS A 129 12.88 26.27 3.17
N PRO A 130 13.00 25.86 4.44
CA PRO A 130 12.03 26.23 5.46
C PRO A 130 11.97 27.75 5.71
N PRO A 131 10.78 28.31 6.07
CA PRO A 131 9.52 27.58 6.24
C PRO A 131 8.86 27.23 4.91
N PHE A 132 8.20 26.06 4.88
CA PHE A 132 7.40 25.64 3.74
C PHE A 132 6.06 25.02 4.17
N ILE A 133 5.11 24.94 3.23
CA ILE A 133 3.85 24.25 3.44
C ILE A 133 3.97 22.81 2.93
N GLY A 134 3.70 21.83 3.82
CA GLY A 134 3.49 20.45 3.43
C GLY A 134 2.02 20.20 3.10
N LEU A 135 1.72 19.75 1.87
CA LEU A 135 0.42 19.22 1.48
C LEU A 135 0.49 17.71 1.46
N ILE A 136 -0.08 17.07 2.46
CA ILE A 136 -0.09 15.61 2.61
C ILE A 136 -1.42 15.08 2.10
N CYS A 137 -1.39 14.24 1.06
CA CYS A 137 -2.58 13.66 0.43
C CYS A 137 -2.36 12.17 0.15
N SER A 138 -3.07 11.31 0.87
CA SER A 138 -3.00 9.85 0.73
C SER A 138 -4.39 9.20 0.78
N GLY A 139 -4.45 7.87 0.89
CA GLY A 139 -5.68 7.13 1.16
C GLY A 139 -6.31 7.49 2.50
N GLY A 140 -5.50 7.74 3.54
CA GLY A 140 -5.98 8.02 4.89
C GLY A 140 -5.78 9.46 5.37
N HIS A 141 -5.00 10.28 4.65
CA HIS A 141 -4.64 11.62 5.10
C HIS A 141 -4.91 12.67 4.02
N SER A 142 -5.40 13.83 4.46
CA SER A 142 -5.48 15.07 3.66
C SER A 142 -5.26 16.23 4.62
N ASN A 143 -4.00 16.66 4.77
CA ASN A 143 -3.57 17.61 5.79
C ASN A 143 -2.68 18.70 5.20
N LEU A 144 -2.73 19.87 5.80
CA LEU A 144 -1.80 20.97 5.59
C LEU A 144 -0.96 21.15 6.86
N VAL A 145 0.35 21.17 6.69
CA VAL A 145 1.31 21.40 7.76
C VAL A 145 2.23 22.56 7.41
N LEU A 146 2.60 23.36 8.41
CA LEU A 146 3.68 24.34 8.32
C LEU A 146 4.94 23.70 8.88
N VAL A 147 5.97 23.58 8.07
CA VAL A 147 7.26 23.01 8.43
C VAL A 147 8.28 24.13 8.56
N ARG A 148 8.76 24.39 9.77
CA ARG A 148 9.86 25.31 10.05
C ARG A 148 11.18 24.57 10.19
N ASP A 149 11.11 23.34 10.68
CA ASP A 149 12.22 22.41 10.75
C ASP A 149 11.68 20.97 10.69
N LEU A 150 12.13 20.20 9.73
CA LEU A 150 11.62 18.85 9.49
C LEU A 150 12.01 17.86 10.60
N ALA A 151 13.06 18.16 11.38
CA ALA A 151 13.48 17.33 12.51
C ALA A 151 12.76 17.68 13.82
N SER A 152 12.23 18.90 13.97
CA SER A 152 11.83 19.40 15.30
C SER A 152 10.63 20.36 15.35
N ASP A 153 10.24 21.03 14.24
CA ASP A 153 9.17 22.05 14.26
C ASP A 153 8.20 21.93 13.11
N ILE A 154 7.13 21.17 13.35
CA ILE A 154 6.00 20.98 12.44
C ILE A 154 4.71 21.39 13.17
N THR A 155 3.92 22.24 12.51
CA THR A 155 2.60 22.66 13.00
C THR A 155 1.52 22.19 12.03
N GLU A 156 0.55 21.44 12.50
CA GLU A 156 -0.63 21.11 11.70
C GLU A 156 -1.53 22.33 11.60
N LEU A 157 -1.85 22.75 10.37
CA LEU A 157 -2.71 23.89 10.09
C LEU A 157 -4.17 23.48 9.96
N GLY A 158 -4.41 22.31 9.40
CA GLY A 158 -5.73 21.72 9.22
C GLY A 158 -5.66 20.41 8.47
N GLY A 159 -6.78 19.69 8.48
CA GLY A 159 -6.88 18.37 7.85
C GLY A 159 -8.31 18.06 7.44
N THR A 160 -8.52 16.85 6.93
CA THR A 160 -9.88 16.42 6.60
C THR A 160 -10.68 16.15 7.88
N LEU A 161 -11.94 16.61 7.88
CA LEU A 161 -12.89 16.38 8.98
C LEU A 161 -13.67 15.07 8.80
N ASP A 162 -13.52 14.43 7.64
CA ASP A 162 -14.24 13.21 7.28
C ASP A 162 -13.37 12.32 6.37
N ASP A 163 -13.80 12.00 5.15
CA ASP A 163 -13.03 11.19 4.21
C ASP A 163 -11.75 11.92 3.77
N ALA A 164 -10.63 11.20 3.64
CA ALA A 164 -9.46 11.70 2.93
C ALA A 164 -9.70 11.76 1.40
N ALA A 165 -8.88 12.52 0.67
CA ALA A 165 -9.02 12.68 -0.77
C ALA A 165 -8.91 11.34 -1.52
N GLY A 166 -7.92 10.50 -1.19
CA GLY A 166 -7.77 9.17 -1.79
C GLY A 166 -8.95 8.26 -1.46
N GLU A 167 -9.40 8.22 -0.21
CA GLU A 167 -10.58 7.48 0.22
C GLU A 167 -11.84 7.91 -0.53
N ALA A 168 -12.03 9.23 -0.75
CA ALA A 168 -13.15 9.75 -1.52
C ALA A 168 -13.12 9.27 -2.98
N PHE A 169 -11.91 9.20 -3.59
CA PHE A 169 -11.71 8.65 -4.94
C PHE A 169 -12.04 7.16 -5.00
N ASP A 170 -11.64 6.37 -4.01
CA ASP A 170 -11.96 4.94 -3.93
C ASP A 170 -13.47 4.71 -3.77
N LYS A 171 -14.13 5.50 -2.93
CA LYS A 171 -15.58 5.44 -2.71
C LYS A 171 -16.36 5.81 -3.98
N VAL A 172 -15.96 6.87 -4.70
CA VAL A 172 -16.58 7.26 -5.96
C VAL A 172 -16.27 6.26 -7.07
N GLY A 173 -15.04 5.74 -7.13
CA GLY A 173 -14.68 4.65 -8.02
C GLY A 173 -15.60 3.44 -7.85
N ARG A 174 -15.85 3.03 -6.61
CA ARG A 174 -16.78 1.94 -6.29
C ARG A 174 -18.21 2.23 -6.74
N LEU A 175 -18.72 3.47 -6.56
CA LEU A 175 -20.04 3.87 -7.06
C LEU A 175 -20.13 3.76 -8.59
N LEU A 176 -19.04 4.04 -9.28
CA LEU A 176 -18.94 3.95 -10.73
C LEU A 176 -18.52 2.55 -11.22
N GLY A 177 -18.37 1.55 -10.33
CA GLY A 177 -18.01 0.18 -10.68
C GLY A 177 -16.59 0.03 -11.20
N THR A 178 -15.62 0.85 -10.72
CA THR A 178 -14.20 0.65 -11.04
C THR A 178 -13.58 -0.39 -10.09
N PRO A 179 -12.51 -1.09 -10.52
CA PRO A 179 -11.74 -1.94 -9.62
C PRO A 179 -11.12 -1.15 -8.45
N TYR A 180 -10.76 -1.85 -7.38
CA TYR A 180 -9.96 -1.32 -6.29
C TYR A 180 -8.45 -1.50 -6.59
N PRO A 181 -7.61 -0.48 -6.31
CA PRO A 181 -7.92 0.85 -5.80
C PRO A 181 -8.57 1.75 -6.86
N GLY A 182 -9.61 2.51 -6.45
CA GLY A 182 -10.40 3.35 -7.35
C GLY A 182 -9.66 4.59 -7.86
N GLY A 183 -8.73 5.13 -7.06
CA GLY A 183 -8.03 6.39 -7.35
C GLY A 183 -7.43 6.47 -8.77
N PRO A 184 -6.57 5.56 -9.20
CA PRO A 184 -5.97 5.58 -10.55
C PRO A 184 -7.01 5.42 -11.68
N HIS A 185 -8.08 4.68 -11.44
CA HIS A 185 -9.15 4.49 -12.43
C HIS A 185 -9.99 5.75 -12.60
N VAL A 186 -10.38 6.39 -11.49
CA VAL A 186 -11.11 7.66 -11.50
C VAL A 186 -10.29 8.77 -12.15
N ASP A 187 -8.98 8.86 -11.86
CA ASP A 187 -8.08 9.83 -12.48
C ASP A 187 -7.99 9.65 -13.99
N ARG A 188 -7.86 8.40 -14.47
CA ARG A 188 -7.83 8.09 -15.90
C ARG A 188 -9.14 8.46 -16.60
N LEU A 189 -10.30 8.11 -16.00
CA LEU A 189 -11.61 8.51 -16.55
C LEU A 189 -11.77 10.02 -16.56
N ALA A 190 -11.32 10.71 -15.50
CA ALA A 190 -11.41 12.16 -15.40
C ALA A 190 -10.61 12.89 -16.50
N GLN A 191 -9.47 12.34 -16.94
CA GLN A 191 -8.68 12.90 -18.04
C GLN A 191 -9.41 12.84 -19.39
N ALA A 192 -10.31 11.88 -19.58
CA ALA A 192 -11.11 11.75 -20.78
C ALA A 192 -12.42 12.59 -20.76
N GLY A 193 -12.82 13.11 -19.59
CA GLY A 193 -14.04 13.85 -19.39
C GLY A 193 -13.88 15.36 -19.44
N ASP A 194 -15.03 16.07 -19.53
CA ASP A 194 -15.07 17.52 -19.42
C ASP A 194 -15.29 17.96 -17.96
N LYS A 195 -14.27 18.54 -17.34
CA LYS A 195 -14.31 19.07 -15.96
C LYS A 195 -15.29 20.22 -15.73
N LYS A 196 -15.87 20.80 -16.80
CA LYS A 196 -16.88 21.86 -16.74
C LYS A 196 -18.31 21.35 -16.93
N ALA A 197 -18.47 20.09 -17.37
CA ALA A 197 -19.78 19.51 -17.65
C ALA A 197 -20.65 19.39 -16.38
N ILE A 198 -20.04 19.06 -15.24
CA ILE A 198 -20.76 18.87 -13.98
C ILE A 198 -20.02 19.63 -12.87
N ARG A 199 -20.73 20.54 -12.21
CA ARG A 199 -20.17 21.32 -11.10
C ARG A 199 -20.61 20.73 -9.76
N PHE A 200 -19.76 19.91 -9.18
CA PHE A 200 -19.96 19.41 -7.82
C PHE A 200 -19.60 20.45 -6.74
N PRO A 201 -20.19 20.36 -5.54
CA PRO A 201 -19.92 21.29 -4.44
C PRO A 201 -18.46 21.16 -3.92
N ARG A 202 -17.97 22.23 -3.27
CA ARG A 202 -16.71 22.26 -2.52
C ARG A 202 -17.05 22.35 -1.04
N GLY A 203 -16.60 21.37 -0.25
CA GLY A 203 -16.81 21.37 1.19
C GLY A 203 -16.10 22.55 1.87
N LEU A 204 -16.71 23.11 2.90
CA LEU A 204 -16.11 24.13 3.79
C LEU A 204 -15.63 25.42 3.09
N GLU A 205 -16.15 25.73 1.89
CA GLU A 205 -15.72 26.90 1.10
C GLU A 205 -16.75 28.05 1.06
N ALA A 206 -17.86 27.92 1.79
CA ALA A 206 -18.93 28.91 1.76
C ALA A 206 -19.33 29.39 3.17
N GLY A 207 -19.85 30.61 3.24
CA GLY A 207 -20.41 31.17 4.46
C GLY A 207 -19.39 31.29 5.60
N LYS A 208 -19.85 30.98 6.82
CA LYS A 208 -19.03 31.02 8.04
C LYS A 208 -17.98 29.92 8.12
N ASP A 209 -18.21 28.81 7.42
CA ASP A 209 -17.30 27.66 7.44
C ASP A 209 -15.98 27.98 6.73
N LYS A 210 -15.98 28.87 5.75
CA LYS A 210 -14.79 29.28 5.01
C LYS A 210 -13.69 29.86 5.91
N GLU A 211 -14.06 30.68 6.90
CA GLU A 211 -13.08 31.27 7.84
C GLU A 211 -12.76 30.31 8.99
N ARG A 212 -13.77 29.60 9.52
CA ARG A 212 -13.59 28.67 10.63
C ARG A 212 -12.74 27.47 10.25
N HIS A 213 -12.90 26.97 9.03
CA HIS A 213 -12.22 25.80 8.47
C HIS A 213 -11.29 26.20 7.31
N ARG A 214 -10.50 27.28 7.54
CA ARG A 214 -9.68 27.91 6.51
C ARG A 214 -8.74 26.92 5.81
N TYR A 215 -8.21 25.95 6.55
CA TYR A 215 -7.25 24.94 6.07
C TYR A 215 -7.78 23.51 6.16
N ASP A 216 -9.00 23.31 6.71
CA ASP A 216 -9.61 21.98 6.80
C ASP A 216 -10.26 21.56 5.49
N PHE A 217 -10.42 20.24 5.30
CA PHE A 217 -11.06 19.64 4.14
C PHE A 217 -12.30 18.84 4.55
N SER A 218 -13.20 18.60 3.60
CA SER A 218 -14.36 17.71 3.74
C SER A 218 -14.76 17.17 2.38
N PHE A 219 -14.81 15.85 2.23
CA PHE A 219 -15.09 15.17 0.97
C PHE A 219 -16.28 14.19 1.03
N SER A 220 -16.79 13.82 2.22
CA SER A 220 -17.93 12.91 2.36
C SER A 220 -19.22 13.44 1.74
N GLY A 221 -19.47 14.75 1.88
CA GLY A 221 -20.59 15.44 1.23
C GLY A 221 -20.50 15.41 -0.29
N LEU A 222 -19.29 15.43 -0.84
CA LEU A 222 -19.03 15.36 -2.27
C LEU A 222 -19.40 13.98 -2.85
N LYS A 223 -19.01 12.88 -2.15
CA LYS A 223 -19.44 11.52 -2.49
C LYS A 223 -20.97 11.43 -2.59
N THR A 224 -21.67 11.97 -1.59
CA THR A 224 -23.15 11.99 -1.56
C THR A 224 -23.74 12.77 -2.74
N ALA A 225 -23.11 13.89 -3.13
CA ALA A 225 -23.53 14.68 -4.28
C ALA A 225 -23.37 13.89 -5.60
N VAL A 226 -22.27 13.14 -5.75
CA VAL A 226 -22.05 12.25 -6.90
C VAL A 226 -23.10 11.14 -6.94
N ALA A 227 -23.37 10.46 -5.82
CA ALA A 227 -24.38 9.41 -5.76
C ALA A 227 -25.76 9.91 -6.17
N ARG A 228 -26.21 11.05 -5.60
CA ARG A 228 -27.49 11.66 -5.95
C ARG A 228 -27.57 12.11 -7.41
N TYR A 229 -26.45 12.55 -7.99
CA TYR A 229 -26.41 12.92 -9.41
C TYR A 229 -26.63 11.69 -10.30
N ILE A 230 -25.96 10.56 -9.98
CA ILE A 230 -26.12 9.29 -10.70
C ILE A 230 -27.57 8.80 -10.58
N GLU A 231 -28.11 8.72 -9.36
CA GLU A 231 -29.51 8.33 -9.08
C GLU A 231 -30.51 9.19 -9.87
N GLY A 232 -30.24 10.50 -9.97
CA GLY A 232 -31.08 11.43 -10.74
C GLY A 232 -31.08 11.14 -12.24
N LEU A 233 -29.93 10.82 -12.83
CA LEU A 233 -29.81 10.42 -14.24
C LEU A 233 -30.54 9.10 -14.51
N GLU A 234 -30.31 8.10 -13.64
CA GLU A 234 -30.96 6.78 -13.76
C GLU A 234 -32.49 6.90 -13.67
N ALA A 235 -33.01 7.71 -12.74
CA ALA A 235 -34.44 7.96 -12.59
C ALA A 235 -35.04 8.70 -13.80
N ALA A 236 -34.24 9.53 -14.49
CA ALA A 236 -34.65 10.22 -15.71
C ALA A 236 -34.49 9.34 -16.98
N GLY A 237 -33.91 8.16 -16.87
CA GLY A 237 -33.58 7.32 -18.03
C GLY A 237 -32.45 7.88 -18.89
N GLU A 238 -31.60 8.74 -18.31
CA GLU A 238 -30.49 9.37 -18.99
C GLU A 238 -29.22 8.52 -18.84
N THR A 239 -28.32 8.62 -19.83
CA THR A 239 -27.05 7.87 -19.82
C THR A 239 -26.08 8.47 -18.80
N VAL A 240 -25.52 7.62 -17.93
CA VAL A 240 -24.47 7.99 -16.99
C VAL A 240 -23.13 8.15 -17.73
N ASN A 241 -22.70 9.40 -17.95
CA ASN A 241 -21.37 9.68 -18.51
C ASN A 241 -20.33 9.65 -17.37
N ARG A 242 -19.63 8.52 -17.27
CA ARG A 242 -18.67 8.26 -16.18
C ARG A 242 -17.47 9.19 -16.24
N GLU A 243 -16.99 9.51 -17.43
CA GLU A 243 -15.85 10.38 -17.68
C GLU A 243 -16.12 11.80 -17.16
N ASN A 244 -17.28 12.37 -17.50
CA ASN A 244 -17.65 13.70 -17.05
C ASN A 244 -17.91 13.76 -15.53
N ILE A 245 -18.49 12.70 -14.96
CA ILE A 245 -18.68 12.58 -13.51
C ILE A 245 -17.31 12.56 -12.81
N CYS A 246 -16.39 11.70 -13.27
CA CYS A 246 -15.04 11.64 -12.73
C CYS A 246 -14.29 12.97 -12.88
N ALA A 247 -14.41 13.64 -14.03
CA ALA A 247 -13.77 14.93 -14.29
C ALA A 247 -14.28 16.04 -13.36
N GLY A 248 -15.61 16.17 -13.22
CA GLY A 248 -16.22 17.14 -12.31
C GLY A 248 -15.93 16.87 -10.84
N PHE A 249 -15.92 15.59 -10.44
CA PHE A 249 -15.53 15.15 -9.09
C PHE A 249 -14.05 15.45 -8.81
N SER A 250 -13.15 15.02 -9.69
CA SER A 250 -11.71 15.27 -9.58
C SER A 250 -11.41 16.76 -9.49
N GLU A 251 -12.07 17.57 -10.33
CA GLU A 251 -11.96 19.04 -10.27
C GLU A 251 -12.38 19.59 -8.91
N ALA A 252 -13.45 19.07 -8.31
CA ALA A 252 -13.94 19.56 -7.02
C ALA A 252 -12.97 19.27 -5.86
N VAL A 253 -12.40 18.06 -5.82
CA VAL A 253 -11.42 17.68 -4.78
C VAL A 253 -10.14 18.49 -4.94
N ASN A 254 -9.57 18.51 -6.15
CA ASN A 254 -8.28 19.15 -6.40
C ASN A 254 -8.35 20.68 -6.32
N ASP A 255 -9.51 21.27 -6.64
CA ASP A 255 -9.77 22.70 -6.44
C ASP A 255 -9.62 23.08 -4.95
N SER A 256 -10.25 22.33 -4.05
CA SER A 256 -10.16 22.56 -2.61
C SER A 256 -8.75 22.36 -2.05
N LEU A 257 -8.09 21.26 -2.41
CA LEU A 257 -6.72 20.97 -1.95
C LEU A 257 -5.74 22.07 -2.35
N THR A 258 -5.68 22.38 -3.64
CA THR A 258 -4.67 23.30 -4.19
C THR A 258 -4.92 24.75 -3.79
N LYS A 259 -6.18 25.17 -3.69
CA LYS A 259 -6.55 26.52 -3.26
C LYS A 259 -6.13 26.78 -1.80
N LYS A 260 -6.42 25.84 -0.91
CA LYS A 260 -6.07 25.97 0.50
C LYS A 260 -4.57 25.84 0.74
N ALA A 261 -3.85 25.00 -0.03
CA ALA A 261 -2.39 24.91 0.03
C ALA A 261 -1.71 26.23 -0.36
N VAL A 262 -2.11 26.83 -1.48
CA VAL A 262 -1.57 28.13 -1.93
C VAL A 262 -1.99 29.27 -0.97
N GLN A 263 -3.20 29.19 -0.40
CA GLN A 263 -3.63 30.16 0.61
C GLN A 263 -2.79 30.06 1.88
N ALA A 264 -2.51 28.85 2.36
CA ALA A 264 -1.63 28.63 3.52
C ALA A 264 -0.21 29.18 3.24
N ALA A 265 0.35 28.90 2.08
CA ALA A 265 1.67 29.43 1.72
C ALA A 265 1.74 30.96 1.77
N LYS A 266 0.69 31.64 1.27
CA LYS A 266 0.58 33.10 1.35
C LYS A 266 0.42 33.61 2.78
N ASP A 267 -0.43 32.96 3.58
CA ASP A 267 -0.75 33.39 4.93
C ASP A 267 0.44 33.26 5.90
N PHE A 268 1.33 32.29 5.63
CA PHE A 268 2.53 32.02 6.43
C PHE A 268 3.84 32.48 5.77
N ASP A 269 3.74 33.26 4.68
CA ASP A 269 4.91 33.79 3.94
C ASP A 269 5.89 32.69 3.50
N CYS A 270 5.34 31.54 3.08
CA CYS A 270 6.11 30.42 2.57
C CYS A 270 6.25 30.51 1.05
N HIS A 271 7.48 30.35 0.55
CA HIS A 271 7.77 30.37 -0.88
C HIS A 271 7.81 28.98 -1.53
N GLU A 272 7.60 27.95 -0.73
CA GLU A 272 7.65 26.55 -1.18
C GLU A 272 6.45 25.75 -0.66
N ILE A 273 5.89 24.88 -1.52
CA ILE A 273 4.91 23.87 -1.17
C ILE A 273 5.51 22.50 -1.52
N VAL A 274 5.62 21.62 -0.53
CA VAL A 274 6.05 20.22 -0.69
C VAL A 274 4.86 19.31 -0.61
N VAL A 275 4.66 18.43 -1.60
CA VAL A 275 3.52 17.53 -1.66
C VAL A 275 3.98 16.10 -1.39
N GLY A 276 3.24 15.36 -0.55
CA GLY A 276 3.53 13.97 -0.24
C GLY A 276 2.28 13.10 -0.16
N GLY A 277 2.48 11.77 -0.20
CA GLY A 277 1.43 10.76 -0.11
C GLY A 277 0.90 10.29 -1.47
N GLY A 278 0.26 9.10 -1.49
CA GLY A 278 -0.17 8.40 -2.71
C GLY A 278 -1.03 9.22 -3.66
N PHE A 279 -1.90 10.07 -3.12
CA PHE A 279 -2.76 10.94 -3.93
C PHE A 279 -1.98 12.03 -4.68
N SER A 280 -0.73 12.32 -4.31
CA SER A 280 0.15 13.25 -5.05
C SER A 280 0.47 12.77 -6.48
N ALA A 281 0.19 11.52 -6.82
CA ALA A 281 0.24 10.99 -8.18
C ALA A 281 -0.91 11.48 -9.08
N ASN A 282 -1.99 12.03 -8.50
CA ASN A 282 -3.16 12.49 -9.26
C ASN A 282 -2.80 13.58 -10.28
N SER A 283 -3.17 13.36 -11.53
CA SER A 283 -2.80 14.23 -12.64
C SER A 283 -3.36 15.65 -12.50
N ARG A 284 -4.62 15.77 -12.04
CA ARG A 284 -5.28 17.06 -11.89
C ARG A 284 -4.74 17.87 -10.71
N LEU A 285 -4.35 17.18 -9.61
CA LEU A 285 -3.67 17.83 -8.49
C LEU A 285 -2.39 18.52 -8.96
N ARG A 286 -1.54 17.78 -9.68
CA ARG A 286 -0.26 18.27 -10.19
C ARG A 286 -0.43 19.47 -11.12
N GLU A 287 -1.35 19.34 -12.10
CA GLU A 287 -1.64 20.41 -13.05
C GLU A 287 -2.13 21.69 -12.34
N LEU A 288 -3.14 21.56 -11.48
CA LEU A 288 -3.81 22.71 -10.87
C LEU A 288 -2.95 23.38 -9.81
N LEU A 289 -2.17 22.59 -9.04
CA LEU A 289 -1.26 23.15 -8.05
C LEU A 289 -0.11 23.91 -8.73
N ALA A 290 0.48 23.36 -9.78
CA ALA A 290 1.52 24.04 -10.54
C ALA A 290 1.03 25.39 -11.11
N GLN A 291 -0.15 25.42 -11.74
CA GLN A 291 -0.74 26.66 -12.29
C GLN A 291 -0.99 27.72 -11.21
N ARG A 292 -1.51 27.33 -10.05
CA ARG A 292 -1.84 28.25 -8.96
C ARG A 292 -0.62 28.77 -8.24
N ALA A 293 0.35 27.91 -8.01
CA ALA A 293 1.59 28.26 -7.34
C ALA A 293 2.44 29.19 -8.22
N ASP A 294 2.58 28.88 -9.53
CA ASP A 294 3.26 29.75 -10.49
C ASP A 294 2.65 31.17 -10.49
N SER A 295 1.31 31.26 -10.57
CA SER A 295 0.59 32.54 -10.49
C SER A 295 0.80 33.29 -9.17
N ALA A 296 1.26 32.62 -8.13
CA ALA A 296 1.53 33.16 -6.80
C ALA A 296 3.01 33.38 -6.50
N GLY A 297 3.91 33.00 -7.41
CA GLY A 297 5.37 33.03 -7.20
C GLY A 297 5.84 32.02 -6.16
N ILE A 298 5.17 30.87 -6.03
CA ILE A 298 5.45 29.81 -5.07
C ILE A 298 6.04 28.62 -5.83
N THR A 299 7.13 28.07 -5.34
CA THR A 299 7.75 26.85 -5.86
C THR A 299 6.96 25.63 -5.37
N VAL A 300 6.71 24.66 -6.26
CA VAL A 300 6.05 23.39 -5.90
C VAL A 300 7.02 22.24 -6.11
N ARG A 301 7.16 21.41 -5.08
CA ARG A 301 7.94 20.19 -5.10
C ARG A 301 6.98 19.02 -4.96
N ILE A 302 6.92 18.17 -5.98
CA ILE A 302 6.09 16.95 -5.99
C ILE A 302 6.98 15.79 -6.41
N PRO A 303 7.16 14.77 -5.58
CA PRO A 303 8.05 13.67 -5.86
C PRO A 303 7.62 12.92 -7.13
N PRO A 304 8.56 12.25 -7.85
CA PRO A 304 8.24 11.30 -8.90
C PRO A 304 7.26 10.24 -8.43
N ILE A 305 6.43 9.72 -9.35
CA ILE A 305 5.32 8.78 -9.03
C ILE A 305 5.79 7.60 -8.17
N ARG A 306 7.00 7.08 -8.41
CA ARG A 306 7.58 5.97 -7.65
C ARG A 306 7.73 6.22 -6.15
N PHE A 307 7.75 7.49 -5.72
CA PHE A 307 7.86 7.88 -4.31
C PHE A 307 6.54 8.42 -3.72
N CYS A 308 5.47 8.42 -4.50
CA CYS A 308 4.16 8.84 -3.99
C CYS A 308 3.53 7.77 -3.09
N THR A 309 3.65 6.47 -3.44
CA THR A 309 3.19 5.36 -2.62
C THR A 309 4.17 5.06 -1.49
N ASP A 310 3.76 4.25 -0.52
CA ASP A 310 4.56 3.87 0.64
C ASP A 310 5.84 3.14 0.20
N ASN A 311 6.98 3.56 0.73
CA ASN A 311 8.30 3.07 0.32
C ASN A 311 9.33 3.22 1.44
N GLY A 312 10.43 2.46 1.37
CA GLY A 312 11.51 2.55 2.34
C GLY A 312 12.29 3.86 2.30
N ALA A 313 12.34 4.50 1.12
CA ALA A 313 13.11 5.73 0.92
C ALA A 313 12.59 6.90 1.76
N GLN A 314 11.26 7.03 1.94
CA GLN A 314 10.65 8.08 2.77
C GLN A 314 11.05 7.96 4.24
N ILE A 315 11.16 6.73 4.75
CA ILE A 315 11.56 6.45 6.13
C ILE A 315 13.07 6.67 6.31
N ALA A 316 13.88 6.22 5.35
CA ALA A 316 15.32 6.46 5.36
C ALA A 316 15.66 7.94 5.27
N ALA A 317 14.96 8.71 4.42
CA ALA A 317 15.15 10.16 4.28
C ALA A 317 14.85 10.90 5.58
N LEU A 318 13.73 10.60 6.24
CA LEU A 318 13.40 11.22 7.53
C LEU A 318 14.41 10.79 8.62
N GLY A 319 14.82 9.52 8.62
CA GLY A 319 15.89 9.03 9.50
C GLY A 319 17.20 9.79 9.30
N GLU A 320 17.59 10.07 8.05
CA GLU A 320 18.80 10.85 7.75
C GLU A 320 18.70 12.29 8.25
N VAL A 321 17.52 12.92 8.10
CA VAL A 321 17.25 14.26 8.64
C VAL A 321 17.48 14.29 10.16
N LEU A 322 16.91 13.32 10.89
CA LEU A 322 17.06 13.24 12.34
C LEU A 322 18.51 13.02 12.78
N VAL A 323 19.22 12.09 12.11
CA VAL A 323 20.63 11.80 12.41
C VAL A 323 21.51 13.02 12.16
N LYS A 324 21.31 13.72 11.04
CA LYS A 324 22.07 14.94 10.69
C LYS A 324 21.77 16.09 11.63
N ALA A 325 20.53 16.19 12.12
CA ALA A 325 20.16 17.17 13.15
C ALA A 325 20.68 16.83 14.55
N GLY A 326 21.34 15.68 14.73
CA GLY A 326 21.86 15.24 16.04
C GLY A 326 20.79 14.84 17.03
N MET A 327 19.61 14.43 16.53
CA MET A 327 18.51 13.99 17.40
C MET A 327 18.88 12.69 18.12
N LEU A 328 18.43 12.53 19.36
CA LEU A 328 18.66 11.31 20.14
C LEU A 328 17.87 10.13 19.56
N PRO A 329 18.43 8.90 19.56
CA PRO A 329 17.69 7.71 19.16
C PRO A 329 16.41 7.51 19.97
N SER A 330 15.44 6.84 19.36
CA SER A 330 14.20 6.45 20.04
C SER A 330 14.47 5.46 21.18
N PRO A 331 13.69 5.51 22.27
CA PRO A 331 13.84 4.59 23.39
C PRO A 331 13.54 3.14 22.94
N SER A 332 14.28 2.16 23.48
CA SER A 332 14.14 0.75 23.06
C SER A 332 12.75 0.15 23.32
N ASN A 333 11.95 0.75 24.22
CA ASN A 333 10.62 0.30 24.62
C ASN A 333 9.47 0.91 23.82
N PHE A 334 9.71 1.80 22.80
CA PHE A 334 8.61 2.32 22.01
C PHE A 334 7.85 1.19 21.28
N GLY A 335 6.57 1.39 21.04
CA GLY A 335 5.69 0.48 20.31
C GLY A 335 5.05 1.15 19.09
N PRO A 336 4.17 0.42 18.38
CA PRO A 336 3.39 0.99 17.29
C PRO A 336 2.40 2.03 17.85
N ASP A 337 2.33 3.18 17.18
CA ASP A 337 1.32 4.20 17.43
C ASP A 337 0.44 4.38 16.18
N SER A 338 -0.71 3.71 16.18
CA SER A 338 -1.64 3.74 15.03
C SER A 338 -2.26 5.12 14.76
N GLN A 339 -2.15 6.04 15.71
CA GLN A 339 -2.71 7.39 15.64
C GLN A 339 -1.65 8.47 15.87
N MET A 340 -0.39 8.16 15.59
CA MET A 340 0.74 9.08 15.77
C MET A 340 0.43 10.44 15.14
N ALA A 341 0.45 11.49 15.96
CA ALA A 341 0.10 12.84 15.50
C ALA A 341 1.12 13.37 14.48
N LEU A 342 0.68 14.18 13.53
CA LEU A 342 1.56 14.79 12.52
C LEU A 342 2.66 15.69 13.12
N THR A 343 2.42 16.25 14.30
CA THR A 343 3.40 17.06 15.03
C THR A 343 4.44 16.23 15.77
N GLN A 344 4.23 14.92 15.89
CA GLN A 344 5.19 13.99 16.48
C GLN A 344 6.04 13.37 15.36
N ILE A 345 7.22 13.94 15.11
CA ILE A 345 8.08 13.57 13.97
C ILE A 345 8.68 12.17 14.14
N TYR A 346 9.03 11.82 15.39
CA TYR A 346 9.55 10.50 15.74
C TYR A 346 9.26 10.17 17.21
N MET A 347 9.52 8.93 17.62
CA MET A 347 9.40 8.47 19.01
C MET A 347 10.54 9.04 19.84
N THR A 348 10.29 10.18 20.48
CA THR A 348 11.30 10.88 21.29
C THR A 348 11.57 10.17 22.63
N PRO A 349 12.83 10.08 23.08
CA PRO A 349 13.12 9.59 24.42
C PRO A 349 12.54 10.54 25.49
N SER A 350 12.07 9.98 26.59
CA SER A 350 11.73 10.78 27.77
C SER A 350 13.00 11.38 28.40
N PRO A 351 12.90 12.44 29.21
CA PRO A 351 14.05 12.97 29.93
C PRO A 351 14.77 11.91 30.78
N GLU A 352 14.03 10.94 31.32
CA GLU A 352 14.57 9.83 32.11
C GLU A 352 15.31 8.79 31.25
N ASP A 353 14.90 8.61 29.99
CA ASP A 353 15.57 7.69 29.06
C ASP A 353 16.84 8.31 28.46
N ALA A 354 16.90 9.63 28.34
CA ALA A 354 18.07 10.35 27.85
C ALA A 354 19.27 10.25 28.80
N GLU A 355 19.05 10.02 30.09
CA GLU A 355 20.09 9.87 31.11
C GLU A 355 20.63 8.43 31.24
N LYS A 356 19.94 7.44 30.66
CA LYS A 356 20.39 6.03 30.72
C LYS A 356 21.46 5.79 29.66
N PRO A 357 22.67 5.32 30.03
CA PRO A 357 23.65 4.91 29.04
C PRO A 357 23.05 3.79 28.17
N SER A 358 23.21 3.92 26.84
CA SER A 358 22.78 2.86 25.92
C SER A 358 23.35 1.52 26.42
N ALA A 359 22.50 0.52 26.55
CA ALA A 359 22.91 -0.80 26.97
C ALA A 359 23.93 -1.33 25.95
N LYS A 360 25.22 -1.26 26.29
CA LYS A 360 26.27 -1.85 25.48
C LYS A 360 26.06 -3.35 25.48
N THR A 361 25.55 -3.88 24.39
CA THR A 361 25.48 -5.31 24.17
C THR A 361 26.89 -5.81 23.91
N ASN A 362 27.42 -6.71 24.76
CA ASN A 362 28.66 -7.42 24.54
C ASN A 362 28.52 -8.47 23.43
N ILE A 363 28.16 -8.01 22.21
CA ILE A 363 28.21 -8.88 21.03
C ILE A 363 29.62 -8.74 20.46
N PRO A 364 30.37 -9.81 20.31
CA PRO A 364 31.71 -9.76 19.73
C PRO A 364 31.65 -9.20 18.30
N GLN A 365 32.39 -8.12 18.03
CA GLN A 365 32.41 -7.42 16.75
C GLN A 365 32.99 -8.22 15.58
N ASP A 366 33.61 -9.37 15.85
CA ASP A 366 34.31 -10.23 14.91
C ASP A 366 33.44 -11.31 14.24
N LYS A 367 32.15 -11.41 14.63
CA LYS A 367 31.23 -12.30 13.94
C LYS A 367 30.51 -11.54 12.83
N GLN A 368 30.93 -11.82 11.59
CA GLN A 368 30.18 -11.51 10.39
C GLN A 368 28.72 -11.93 10.61
N VAL A 369 27.80 -10.96 10.60
CA VAL A 369 26.38 -11.26 10.77
C VAL A 369 25.95 -12.04 9.53
N ASP A 370 25.85 -13.36 9.68
CA ASP A 370 25.30 -14.24 8.66
C ASP A 370 23.78 -13.98 8.61
N VAL A 371 23.34 -13.38 7.49
CA VAL A 371 21.93 -12.99 7.28
C VAL A 371 21.03 -14.23 7.42
N ASP A 372 21.46 -15.41 6.98
CA ASP A 372 20.71 -16.66 7.09
C ASP A 372 20.60 -17.13 8.55
N SER A 373 21.65 -16.91 9.35
CA SER A 373 21.62 -17.19 10.78
C SER A 373 20.73 -16.19 11.54
N LEU A 374 20.78 -14.92 11.17
CA LEU A 374 19.89 -13.88 11.68
C LEU A 374 18.43 -14.18 11.30
N TYR A 375 18.18 -14.58 10.06
CA TYR A 375 16.87 -15.03 9.57
C TYR A 375 16.30 -16.17 10.42
N ARG A 376 17.07 -17.24 10.62
CA ARG A 376 16.64 -18.35 11.47
C ARG A 376 16.32 -17.91 12.88
N LYS A 377 17.18 -17.10 13.51
CA LYS A 377 16.98 -16.60 14.88
C LYS A 377 15.78 -15.66 14.99
N VAL A 378 15.57 -14.77 14.02
CA VAL A 378 14.40 -13.87 14.00
C VAL A 378 13.12 -14.69 13.82
N LYS A 379 13.11 -15.63 12.88
CA LYS A 379 11.96 -16.54 12.66
C LYS A 379 11.65 -17.40 13.90
N GLU A 380 12.66 -17.96 14.54
CA GLU A 380 12.51 -18.73 15.78
C GLU A 380 12.03 -17.87 16.96
N ASN A 381 12.56 -16.66 17.11
CA ASN A 381 12.16 -15.75 18.19
C ASN A 381 10.76 -15.16 17.95
N MET A 382 10.39 -14.88 16.70
CA MET A 382 9.04 -14.46 16.35
C MET A 382 8.03 -15.59 16.58
N ALA A 383 8.36 -16.84 16.21
CA ALA A 383 7.51 -17.99 16.51
C ALA A 383 7.33 -18.19 18.04
N LYS A 384 8.41 -18.06 18.82
CA LYS A 384 8.35 -18.13 20.29
C LYS A 384 7.53 -16.98 20.91
N SER A 385 7.66 -15.77 20.38
CA SER A 385 6.86 -14.61 20.83
C SER A 385 5.39 -14.78 20.49
N PHE A 386 5.07 -15.34 19.33
CA PHE A 386 3.70 -15.69 18.93
C PHE A 386 3.11 -16.77 19.85
N ASP A 387 3.89 -17.82 20.16
CA ASP A 387 3.44 -18.86 21.09
C ASP A 387 3.27 -18.34 22.52
N GLN A 388 4.06 -17.36 22.96
CA GLN A 388 3.88 -16.69 24.25
C GLN A 388 2.66 -15.76 24.28
N MET A 389 2.29 -15.13 23.16
CA MET A 389 1.08 -14.29 23.04
C MET A 389 -0.19 -15.13 22.84
N ARG A 390 -0.09 -16.34 22.30
CA ARG A 390 -1.23 -17.24 22.01
C ARG A 390 -2.17 -17.43 23.20
N PRO A 391 -1.71 -17.70 24.45
CA PRO A 391 -2.62 -17.83 25.59
C PRO A 391 -3.35 -16.52 25.96
N GLY A 392 -2.73 -15.37 25.65
CA GLY A 392 -3.34 -14.05 25.83
C GLY A 392 -4.41 -13.77 24.78
N LEU A 393 -4.15 -14.15 23.53
CA LEU A 393 -5.09 -14.03 22.41
C LEU A 393 -6.26 -15.01 22.55
N GLU A 394 -6.01 -16.24 23.02
CA GLU A 394 -7.07 -17.22 23.32
C GLU A 394 -7.97 -16.73 24.46
N LYS A 395 -7.40 -16.17 25.53
CA LYS A 395 -8.17 -15.54 26.62
C LYS A 395 -8.93 -14.29 26.17
N ALA A 396 -8.39 -13.49 25.26
CA ALA A 396 -9.09 -12.37 24.66
C ALA A 396 -10.22 -12.84 23.74
N ALA A 397 -9.98 -13.86 22.93
CA ALA A 397 -10.99 -14.49 22.09
C ALA A 397 -12.14 -15.09 22.93
N ASP A 398 -11.83 -15.76 24.04
CA ASP A 398 -12.83 -16.31 24.95
C ASP A 398 -13.65 -15.24 25.69
N ARG A 399 -13.07 -14.06 25.92
CA ARG A 399 -13.81 -12.89 26.46
C ARG A 399 -14.72 -12.23 25.41
N ILE A 400 -14.36 -12.30 24.14
CA ILE A 400 -15.11 -11.69 23.04
C ILE A 400 -16.21 -12.64 22.55
N LYS A 401 -16.05 -13.97 22.65
CA LYS A 401 -17.06 -14.96 22.25
C LYS A 401 -18.47 -14.66 22.77
N PRO A 402 -18.69 -14.39 24.08
CA PRO A 402 -20.04 -14.08 24.57
C PRO A 402 -20.63 -12.80 23.96
N LEU A 403 -19.78 -11.79 23.69
CA LEU A 403 -20.19 -10.54 23.05
C LEU A 403 -20.55 -10.74 21.58
N VAL A 404 -19.84 -11.62 20.89
CA VAL A 404 -20.14 -12.01 19.50
C VAL A 404 -21.42 -12.84 19.43
N GLU A 405 -21.63 -13.76 20.38
CA GLU A 405 -22.88 -14.54 20.50
C GLU A 405 -24.08 -13.63 20.80
N GLN A 406 -23.97 -12.70 21.76
CA GLN A 406 -25.01 -11.69 22.02
C GLN A 406 -25.27 -10.79 20.79
N GLY A 407 -24.22 -10.39 20.09
CA GLY A 407 -24.36 -9.62 18.84
C GLY A 407 -25.05 -10.42 17.75
N ARG A 408 -24.80 -11.72 17.66
CA ARG A 408 -25.44 -12.63 16.73
C ARG A 408 -26.93 -12.86 17.06
N GLU A 409 -27.25 -13.11 18.33
CA GLU A 409 -28.66 -13.24 18.80
C GLU A 409 -29.44 -11.95 18.54
N TYR A 410 -28.86 -10.78 18.82
CA TYR A 410 -29.47 -9.48 18.53
C TYR A 410 -29.67 -9.24 17.02
N ALA A 411 -28.71 -9.66 16.21
CA ALA A 411 -28.81 -9.56 14.75
C ALA A 411 -29.89 -10.53 14.21
N GLU A 412 -29.95 -11.77 14.69
CA GLU A 412 -30.97 -12.77 14.33
C GLU A 412 -32.39 -12.29 14.73
N GLU A 413 -32.55 -11.75 15.95
CA GLU A 413 -33.82 -11.16 16.40
C GLU A 413 -34.24 -9.94 15.58
N THR A 414 -33.27 -9.11 15.18
CA THR A 414 -33.51 -7.92 14.33
C THR A 414 -33.90 -8.32 12.91
N VAL A 415 -33.25 -9.33 12.34
CA VAL A 415 -33.59 -9.91 11.03
C VAL A 415 -34.97 -10.56 11.07
N GLU A 416 -35.32 -11.26 12.13
CA GLU A 416 -36.64 -11.92 12.29
C GLU A 416 -37.75 -10.87 12.43
N LYS A 417 -37.54 -9.79 13.15
CA LYS A 417 -38.45 -8.64 13.23
C LYS A 417 -38.58 -7.87 11.89
N ALA A 418 -37.54 -7.81 11.11
CA ALA A 418 -37.54 -7.17 9.79
C ALA A 418 -38.15 -8.04 8.69
N ARG A 419 -38.15 -9.36 8.85
CA ARG A 419 -38.61 -10.36 7.87
C ARG A 419 -39.98 -10.08 7.28
N PRO A 420 -41.04 -9.77 8.07
CA PRO A 420 -42.36 -9.48 7.51
C PRO A 420 -42.39 -8.24 6.63
N TYR A 421 -41.59 -7.23 6.98
CA TYR A 421 -41.48 -5.99 6.19
C TYR A 421 -40.73 -6.22 4.88
N VAL A 422 -39.68 -7.06 4.91
CA VAL A 422 -38.94 -7.44 3.71
C VAL A 422 -39.81 -8.33 2.81
N GLU A 423 -40.51 -9.31 3.33
CA GLU A 423 -41.45 -10.16 2.56
C GLU A 423 -42.55 -9.33 1.91
N GLN A 424 -43.12 -8.35 2.62
CA GLN A 424 -44.13 -7.43 2.06
C GLN A 424 -43.54 -6.50 0.99
N ALA A 425 -42.31 -6.05 1.16
CA ALA A 425 -41.62 -5.23 0.17
C ALA A 425 -41.26 -6.04 -1.09
N VAL A 426 -40.82 -7.29 -0.92
CA VAL A 426 -40.53 -8.22 -2.03
C VAL A 426 -41.82 -8.54 -2.79
N GLU A 427 -42.92 -8.82 -2.10
CA GLU A 427 -44.20 -9.13 -2.73
C GLU A 427 -44.77 -7.93 -3.51
N LYS A 428 -44.62 -6.71 -2.99
CA LYS A 428 -44.99 -5.49 -3.70
C LYS A 428 -44.09 -5.16 -4.90
N SER A 429 -42.81 -5.56 -4.85
CA SER A 429 -41.86 -5.31 -5.95
C SER A 429 -41.90 -6.41 -7.02
N ARG A 430 -42.44 -7.58 -6.72
CA ARG A 430 -42.47 -8.75 -7.60
C ARG A 430 -43.02 -8.46 -9.02
N PRO A 431 -44.16 -7.76 -9.19
CA PRO A 431 -44.67 -7.44 -10.53
C PRO A 431 -43.71 -6.55 -11.34
N TYR A 432 -43.00 -5.63 -10.66
CA TYR A 432 -42.03 -4.74 -11.32
C TYR A 432 -40.74 -5.48 -11.71
N VAL A 433 -40.31 -6.43 -10.87
CA VAL A 433 -39.14 -7.26 -11.16
C VAL A 433 -39.43 -8.24 -12.31
N GLU A 434 -40.62 -8.85 -12.35
CA GLU A 434 -41.05 -9.73 -13.44
C GLU A 434 -41.15 -8.96 -14.77
N GLN A 435 -41.71 -7.75 -14.76
CA GLN A 435 -41.81 -6.90 -15.94
C GLN A 435 -40.42 -6.40 -16.42
N ALA A 436 -39.51 -6.09 -15.49
CA ALA A 436 -38.14 -5.68 -15.82
C ALA A 436 -37.34 -6.88 -16.38
N ALA A 437 -37.55 -8.09 -15.83
CA ALA A 437 -36.90 -9.31 -16.33
C ALA A 437 -37.38 -9.69 -17.72
N GLU A 438 -38.67 -9.50 -18.04
CA GLU A 438 -39.23 -9.75 -19.35
C GLU A 438 -38.67 -8.78 -20.40
N LYS A 439 -38.66 -7.47 -20.10
CA LYS A 439 -38.03 -6.46 -20.95
C LYS A 439 -36.54 -6.69 -21.15
N SER A 440 -35.83 -7.15 -20.12
CA SER A 440 -34.40 -7.46 -20.21
C SER A 440 -34.14 -8.69 -21.08
N ARG A 441 -35.03 -9.68 -21.08
CA ARG A 441 -34.93 -10.84 -21.99
C ARG A 441 -35.17 -10.44 -23.45
N GLU A 442 -36.21 -9.67 -23.72
CA GLU A 442 -36.50 -9.15 -25.06
C GLU A 442 -35.30 -8.33 -25.61
N TYR A 443 -34.74 -7.44 -24.78
CA TYR A 443 -33.57 -6.65 -25.15
C TYR A 443 -32.31 -7.49 -25.37
N ALA A 444 -32.10 -8.53 -24.55
CA ALA A 444 -30.98 -9.45 -24.72
C ALA A 444 -31.12 -10.30 -25.98
N GLU A 445 -32.32 -10.80 -26.31
CA GLU A 445 -32.59 -11.53 -27.55
C GLU A 445 -32.37 -10.66 -28.79
N GLU A 446 -32.88 -9.45 -28.78
CA GLU A 446 -32.69 -8.50 -29.89
C GLU A 446 -31.21 -8.10 -30.06
N THR A 447 -30.48 -7.94 -28.95
CA THR A 447 -29.04 -7.64 -28.97
C THR A 447 -28.20 -8.82 -29.46
N MET A 448 -28.57 -10.04 -29.05
CA MET A 448 -27.91 -11.27 -29.51
C MET A 448 -28.15 -11.50 -31.00
N GLU A 449 -29.36 -11.23 -31.49
CA GLU A 449 -29.68 -11.40 -32.91
C GLU A 449 -28.91 -10.39 -33.79
N LYS A 450 -28.78 -9.14 -33.30
CA LYS A 450 -27.94 -8.11 -33.96
C LYS A 450 -26.44 -8.39 -33.91
N ALA A 451 -25.96 -9.02 -32.82
CA ALA A 451 -24.55 -9.37 -32.65
C ALA A 451 -24.13 -10.65 -33.39
N ARG A 452 -25.08 -11.54 -33.70
CA ARG A 452 -24.83 -12.85 -34.30
C ARG A 452 -23.94 -12.82 -35.57
N PRO A 453 -24.16 -11.94 -36.55
CA PRO A 453 -23.30 -11.87 -37.72
C PRO A 453 -21.85 -11.47 -37.41
N TYR A 454 -21.66 -10.61 -36.38
CA TYR A 454 -20.33 -10.15 -35.96
C TYR A 454 -19.58 -11.25 -35.21
N VAL A 455 -20.31 -12.02 -34.38
CA VAL A 455 -19.74 -13.17 -33.66
C VAL A 455 -19.34 -14.27 -34.65
N GLU A 456 -20.20 -14.61 -35.63
CA GLU A 456 -19.89 -15.60 -36.67
C GLU A 456 -18.66 -15.17 -37.49
N GLN A 457 -18.57 -13.91 -37.88
CA GLN A 457 -17.41 -13.39 -38.60
C GLN A 457 -16.11 -13.39 -37.74
N ALA A 458 -16.21 -13.10 -36.43
CA ALA A 458 -15.08 -13.15 -35.50
C ALA A 458 -14.60 -14.59 -35.27
N VAL A 459 -15.50 -15.54 -35.13
CA VAL A 459 -15.19 -16.98 -35.02
C VAL A 459 -14.51 -17.48 -36.28
N GLU A 460 -15.01 -17.11 -37.44
CA GLU A 460 -14.42 -17.53 -38.74
C GLU A 460 -13.02 -16.94 -38.97
N LYS A 461 -12.80 -15.68 -38.55
CA LYS A 461 -11.47 -15.04 -38.60
C LYS A 461 -10.48 -15.62 -37.59
N SER A 462 -10.94 -16.08 -36.42
CA SER A 462 -10.08 -16.68 -35.40
C SER A 462 -9.75 -18.14 -35.62
N ARG A 463 -10.53 -18.86 -36.46
CA ARG A 463 -10.37 -20.29 -36.74
C ARG A 463 -8.96 -20.69 -37.14
N PRO A 464 -8.28 -20.00 -38.11
CA PRO A 464 -6.91 -20.35 -38.51
C PRO A 464 -5.90 -20.22 -37.35
N TYR A 465 -6.09 -19.24 -36.47
CA TYR A 465 -5.20 -19.04 -35.33
C TYR A 465 -5.39 -20.10 -34.24
N VAL A 466 -6.63 -20.55 -34.03
CA VAL A 466 -6.94 -21.65 -33.10
C VAL A 466 -6.40 -22.98 -33.62
N GLU A 467 -6.54 -23.25 -34.92
CA GLU A 467 -5.99 -24.46 -35.57
C GLU A 467 -4.45 -24.47 -35.50
N GLN A 468 -3.79 -23.34 -35.77
CA GLN A 468 -2.34 -23.21 -35.66
C GLN A 468 -1.82 -23.36 -34.23
N ALA A 469 -2.55 -22.82 -33.23
CA ALA A 469 -2.21 -22.99 -31.82
C ALA A 469 -2.38 -24.44 -31.34
N ALA A 470 -3.41 -25.12 -31.82
CA ALA A 470 -3.64 -26.55 -31.53
C ALA A 470 -2.57 -27.46 -32.16
N GLU A 471 -2.11 -27.14 -33.37
CA GLU A 471 -1.03 -27.86 -34.05
C GLU A 471 0.31 -27.70 -33.31
N LYS A 472 0.68 -26.47 -32.95
CA LYS A 472 1.87 -26.22 -32.12
C LYS A 472 1.81 -26.93 -30.78
N SER A 473 0.64 -26.93 -30.12
CA SER A 473 0.49 -27.62 -28.84
C SER A 473 0.67 -29.14 -28.97
N ARG A 474 0.26 -29.74 -30.09
CA ARG A 474 0.53 -31.16 -30.37
C ARG A 474 2.01 -31.43 -30.59
N GLU A 475 2.70 -30.60 -31.41
CA GLU A 475 4.14 -30.71 -31.61
C GLU A 475 4.93 -30.63 -30.30
N TYR A 476 4.56 -29.69 -29.41
CA TYR A 476 5.19 -29.58 -28.08
C TYR A 476 4.93 -30.81 -27.19
N ALA A 477 3.72 -31.35 -27.23
CA ALA A 477 3.37 -32.57 -26.48
C ALA A 477 4.15 -33.78 -26.98
N GLU A 478 4.27 -33.96 -28.32
CA GLU A 478 5.07 -35.05 -28.94
C GLU A 478 6.55 -34.94 -28.58
N GLN A 479 7.14 -33.75 -28.65
CA GLN A 479 8.53 -33.52 -28.25
C GLN A 479 8.76 -33.78 -26.73
N ALA A 480 7.80 -33.44 -25.88
CA ALA A 480 7.90 -33.72 -24.44
C ALA A 480 7.83 -35.23 -24.16
N VAL A 481 6.99 -35.98 -24.88
CA VAL A 481 6.90 -37.44 -24.78
C VAL A 481 8.20 -38.11 -25.27
N GLU A 482 8.74 -37.66 -26.40
CA GLU A 482 10.03 -38.21 -26.92
C GLU A 482 11.17 -37.99 -25.93
N LYS A 483 11.32 -36.77 -25.40
CA LYS A 483 12.31 -36.47 -24.33
C LYS A 483 12.09 -37.31 -23.10
N GLY A 484 10.84 -37.50 -22.64
CA GLY A 484 10.51 -38.36 -21.52
C GLY A 484 10.92 -39.82 -21.71
N ILE A 485 10.73 -40.35 -22.92
CA ILE A 485 11.15 -41.71 -23.29
C ILE A 485 12.68 -41.82 -23.31
N GLU A 486 13.37 -40.81 -23.79
CA GLU A 486 14.84 -40.78 -23.83
C GLU A 486 15.44 -40.74 -22.43
N TYR A 487 14.87 -39.91 -21.53
CA TYR A 487 15.25 -39.88 -20.11
C TYR A 487 15.00 -41.21 -19.42
N ALA A 488 13.87 -41.86 -19.67
CA ALA A 488 13.56 -43.19 -19.12
C ALA A 488 14.56 -44.25 -19.57
N LYS A 489 14.97 -44.25 -20.84
CA LYS A 489 15.99 -45.15 -21.41
C LYS A 489 17.35 -44.93 -20.76
N GLN A 490 17.78 -43.66 -20.59
CA GLN A 490 19.05 -43.34 -19.93
C GLN A 490 19.03 -43.73 -18.46
N ALA A 491 17.92 -43.54 -17.73
CA ALA A 491 17.77 -43.99 -16.35
C ALA A 491 17.85 -45.51 -16.21
N GLN A 492 17.22 -46.24 -17.12
CA GLN A 492 17.24 -47.70 -17.20
C GLN A 492 18.66 -48.23 -17.47
N GLN A 493 19.37 -47.58 -18.41
CA GLN A 493 20.76 -47.93 -18.70
C GLN A 493 21.68 -47.71 -17.49
N ARG A 494 21.57 -46.56 -16.79
CA ARG A 494 22.33 -46.26 -15.55
C ARG A 494 22.01 -47.28 -14.46
N LEU A 495 20.76 -47.72 -14.33
CA LEU A 495 20.37 -48.76 -13.38
C LEU A 495 21.00 -50.11 -13.70
N GLN A 496 21.04 -50.49 -15.00
CA GLN A 496 21.68 -51.74 -15.45
C GLN A 496 23.20 -51.72 -15.23
N GLU A 497 23.86 -50.59 -15.54
CA GLU A 497 25.29 -50.39 -15.26
C GLU A 497 25.61 -50.49 -13.75
N ARG A 498 24.76 -49.93 -12.86
CA ARG A 498 24.89 -50.06 -11.41
C ARG A 498 24.68 -51.47 -10.90
N VAL A 499 23.68 -52.17 -11.43
CA VAL A 499 23.45 -53.58 -11.07
C VAL A 499 24.61 -54.47 -11.53
N GLN A 500 25.26 -54.12 -12.65
CA GLN A 500 26.41 -54.83 -13.16
C GLN A 500 27.68 -54.56 -12.31
N ALA A 501 27.88 -53.32 -11.88
CA ALA A 501 28.97 -52.93 -10.98
C ALA A 501 28.88 -53.60 -9.60
N GLN A 502 27.67 -53.72 -9.04
CA GLN A 502 27.42 -54.41 -7.76
C GLN A 502 27.68 -55.94 -7.81
N LYS A 503 27.66 -56.54 -9.00
CA LYS A 503 28.02 -57.95 -9.17
C LYS A 503 29.52 -58.20 -9.24
N THR A 504 30.32 -57.15 -9.43
CA THR A 504 31.79 -57.26 -9.56
C THR A 504 32.54 -56.85 -8.27
N ASP A 505 31.91 -56.21 -7.31
CA ASP A 505 32.52 -55.90 -6.01
C ASP A 505 31.48 -55.89 -4.86
N PRO A 506 31.43 -56.95 -4.01
CA PRO A 506 30.44 -57.10 -2.94
C PRO A 506 30.65 -56.21 -1.70
N ASN A 507 31.70 -55.36 -1.65
CA ASN A 507 32.10 -54.63 -0.44
C ASN A 507 31.94 -53.10 -0.51
N GLU A 508 31.23 -52.52 -1.50
CA GLU A 508 30.92 -51.08 -1.48
C GLU A 508 29.68 -50.78 -0.63
N PRO A 509 29.73 -49.74 0.22
CA PRO A 509 28.63 -49.40 1.13
C PRO A 509 27.42 -48.82 0.34
N SER A 510 26.22 -49.25 0.74
CA SER A 510 24.94 -48.78 0.21
C SER A 510 24.76 -47.26 0.38
N VAL A 511 24.77 -46.53 -0.74
CA VAL A 511 24.47 -45.10 -0.75
C VAL A 511 22.94 -44.94 -0.87
N THR A 512 22.35 -44.32 0.14
CA THR A 512 20.94 -43.86 0.13
C THR A 512 20.72 -42.85 -1.00
N VAL A 513 19.73 -43.12 -1.83
CA VAL A 513 19.33 -42.24 -2.93
C VAL A 513 18.47 -41.14 -2.38
N GLU A 514 18.99 -39.91 -2.30
CA GLU A 514 18.15 -38.73 -2.21
C GLU A 514 17.52 -38.42 -3.59
N PRO A 515 16.25 -38.03 -3.65
CA PRO A 515 15.66 -37.62 -4.92
C PRO A 515 16.27 -36.29 -5.41
N PRO A 516 16.41 -36.08 -6.72
CA PRO A 516 16.94 -34.82 -7.24
C PRO A 516 15.98 -33.67 -6.93
N ASP A 517 16.53 -32.63 -6.30
CA ASP A 517 15.93 -31.31 -6.25
C ASP A 517 15.78 -30.74 -7.68
N ASP A 518 14.71 -29.96 -7.87
CA ASP A 518 14.42 -29.14 -9.05
C ASP A 518 13.75 -29.82 -10.25
N VAL A 519 12.41 -29.99 -10.15
CA VAL A 519 11.50 -29.79 -11.27
C VAL A 519 10.24 -29.07 -10.79
N GLU A 520 10.25 -27.73 -10.79
CA GLU A 520 9.02 -26.95 -10.79
C GLU A 520 8.36 -27.02 -12.19
N PRO A 521 7.08 -27.31 -12.30
CA PRO A 521 6.35 -27.15 -13.55
C PRO A 521 6.01 -25.67 -13.73
N ARG A 522 6.66 -25.00 -14.65
CA ARG A 522 6.17 -23.74 -15.20
C ARG A 522 4.96 -24.04 -16.10
N LEU A 523 3.77 -23.77 -15.60
CA LEU A 523 2.56 -23.55 -16.38
C LEU A 523 2.32 -22.04 -16.58
#